data_585d3260745f140704a905bccf51bc89
#
_entry.id   585d3260745f140704a905bccf51bc89
#
_cell.length_a   1.000
_cell.length_b   1.000
_cell.length_c   1.000
_cell.angle_alpha   90.00
_cell.angle_beta   90.00
_cell.angle_gamma   90.00
#
_symmetry.space_group_name_H-M   'P 1'
#
loop_
_entity.id
_entity.type
_entity.pdbx_description
1 polymer ?
#
loop_
_entity_poly.entity_id
_entity_poly.type
_entity_poly.pdbx_seq_one_letter_code
_entity_poly.pdbx_strand_id
1 'polypeptide(L)'
;SFKRGKSNKVALLQLATEDKCFLFRLNKIGLTASIARFFASEKIKKIALSSKDDFAALNKRRVIAQKNVFEIQQVIGNYGIEELSLQKIYAILFGKKITKSQRLSNWEADQLDLKQQLYAATDAWATLRIYLRLLEIEEQLKRDYHLDINSTEK
;
A
#
# COMPACT_ATOMS: atom_id res chain seq x y z
N SER A 1 -17.36 -9.60 4.68
CA SER A 1 -18.72 -9.57 4.09
C SER A 1 -19.16 -8.13 3.86
N PHE A 2 -19.46 -7.80 2.63
CA PHE A 2 -20.04 -6.50 2.26
C PHE A 2 -21.53 -6.53 2.60
N LYS A 3 -21.91 -6.04 3.77
CA LYS A 3 -23.29 -5.66 4.04
C LYS A 3 -23.35 -4.14 4.11
N ARG A 4 -24.16 -3.52 3.23
CA ARG A 4 -24.47 -2.08 3.30
C ARG A 4 -24.93 -1.75 4.73
N GLY A 5 -24.25 -0.81 5.39
CA GLY A 5 -24.67 -0.26 6.68
C GLY A 5 -23.96 -0.79 7.94
N LYS A 6 -23.03 -1.74 7.85
CA LYS A 6 -22.14 -2.10 8.95
C LYS A 6 -20.69 -1.82 8.58
N SER A 7 -19.96 -1.04 9.39
CA SER A 7 -18.53 -0.89 9.25
C SER A 7 -17.89 -2.25 9.50
N ASN A 8 -17.36 -2.89 8.44
CA ASN A 8 -16.68 -4.17 8.58
C ASN A 8 -15.35 -3.97 9.30
N LYS A 9 -15.05 -4.84 10.27
CA LYS A 9 -13.73 -4.89 10.89
C LYS A 9 -12.72 -5.32 9.84
N VAL A 10 -11.53 -4.72 9.85
CA VAL A 10 -10.43 -5.17 9.01
C VAL A 10 -10.05 -6.59 9.40
N ALA A 11 -10.19 -7.53 8.49
CA ALA A 11 -9.92 -8.95 8.73
C ALA A 11 -8.46 -9.33 8.47
N LEU A 12 -7.78 -8.60 7.59
CA LEU A 12 -6.44 -8.90 7.12
C LEU A 12 -5.60 -7.62 7.02
N LEU A 13 -4.36 -7.71 7.47
CA LEU A 13 -3.32 -6.71 7.24
C LEU A 13 -2.22 -7.34 6.38
N GLN A 14 -1.89 -6.71 5.26
CA GLN A 14 -0.82 -7.15 4.37
C GLN A 14 0.37 -6.19 4.49
N LEU A 15 1.56 -6.74 4.69
CA LEU A 15 2.81 -6.00 4.69
C LEU A 15 3.80 -6.64 3.73
N ALA A 16 4.46 -5.84 2.92
CA ALA A 16 5.50 -6.31 2.00
C ALA A 16 6.83 -5.62 2.29
N THR A 17 7.89 -6.42 2.25
CA THR A 17 9.27 -5.97 2.02
C THR A 17 9.65 -6.27 0.57
N GLU A 18 10.87 -5.97 0.16
CA GLU A 18 11.29 -6.23 -1.23
C GLU A 18 11.26 -7.72 -1.62
N ASP A 19 11.43 -8.61 -0.65
CA ASP A 19 11.55 -10.05 -0.87
C ASP A 19 10.48 -10.90 -0.19
N LYS A 20 9.63 -10.33 0.69
CA LYS A 20 8.63 -11.09 1.45
C LYS A 20 7.32 -10.32 1.59
N CYS A 21 6.23 -11.07 1.68
CA CYS A 21 4.93 -10.56 2.08
C CYS A 21 4.42 -11.27 3.33
N PHE A 22 3.87 -10.50 4.26
CA PHE A 22 3.30 -10.99 5.50
C PHE A 22 1.81 -10.74 5.50
N LEU A 23 1.02 -11.76 5.83
CA LEU A 23 -0.42 -11.67 5.95
C LEU A 23 -0.80 -11.91 7.41
N PHE A 24 -1.30 -10.86 8.07
CA PHE A 24 -1.76 -10.94 9.46
C PHE A 24 -3.28 -11.02 9.49
N ARG A 25 -3.79 -12.15 9.93
CA ARG A 25 -5.22 -12.41 10.04
C ARG A 25 -5.79 -11.77 11.31
N LEU A 26 -6.15 -10.50 11.24
CA LEU A 26 -6.61 -9.72 12.39
C LEU A 26 -7.91 -10.25 12.98
N ASN A 27 -8.73 -10.96 12.21
CA ASN A 27 -9.91 -11.65 12.71
C ASN A 27 -9.57 -12.86 13.61
N LYS A 28 -8.35 -13.36 13.53
CA LYS A 28 -7.85 -14.50 14.35
C LYS A 28 -6.97 -14.02 15.51
N ILE A 29 -6.01 -13.14 15.23
CA ILE A 29 -5.00 -12.71 16.22
C ILE A 29 -5.33 -11.37 16.89
N GLY A 30 -6.28 -10.61 16.33
CA GLY A 30 -6.56 -9.25 16.77
C GLY A 30 -5.46 -8.26 16.38
N LEU A 31 -5.63 -7.03 16.79
CA LEU A 31 -4.65 -5.96 16.60
C LEU A 31 -3.66 -5.94 17.77
N THR A 32 -2.55 -6.63 17.63
CA THR A 32 -1.57 -6.86 18.68
C THR A 32 -0.78 -5.61 19.05
N ALA A 33 -0.18 -5.61 20.25
CA ALA A 33 0.73 -4.55 20.68
C ALA A 33 1.94 -4.41 19.74
N SER A 34 2.43 -5.51 19.18
CA SER A 34 3.55 -5.50 18.23
C SER A 34 3.19 -4.81 16.92
N ILE A 35 1.99 -5.04 16.38
CA ILE A 35 1.47 -4.35 15.19
C ILE A 35 1.29 -2.86 15.48
N ALA A 36 0.74 -2.50 16.64
CA ALA A 36 0.59 -1.10 17.06
C ALA A 36 1.95 -0.39 17.15
N ARG A 37 2.96 -1.05 17.72
CA ARG A 37 4.34 -0.50 17.78
C ARG A 37 4.96 -0.33 16.38
N PHE A 38 4.70 -1.24 15.47
CA PHE A 38 5.15 -1.10 14.08
C PHE A 38 4.62 0.18 13.44
N PHE A 39 3.32 0.46 13.55
CA PHE A 39 2.72 1.69 13.00
C PHE A 39 3.20 2.96 13.71
N ALA A 40 3.50 2.88 15.00
CA ALA A 40 3.99 4.01 15.79
C ALA A 40 5.49 4.28 15.60
N SER A 41 6.25 3.41 14.98
CA SER A 41 7.69 3.56 14.80
C SER A 41 8.02 4.70 13.83
N GLU A 42 8.86 5.63 14.27
CA GLU A 42 9.41 6.68 13.42
C GLU A 42 10.56 6.18 12.53
N LYS A 43 11.21 5.09 12.92
CA LYS A 43 12.35 4.50 12.21
C LYS A 43 11.95 3.69 10.98
N ILE A 44 10.74 3.13 10.98
CA ILE A 44 10.23 2.31 9.88
C ILE A 44 9.33 3.18 9.02
N LYS A 45 9.73 3.43 7.78
CA LYS A 45 8.89 4.08 6.78
C LYS A 45 7.86 3.08 6.27
N LYS A 46 6.59 3.42 6.40
CA LYS A 46 5.46 2.64 5.90
C LYS A 46 4.92 3.29 4.64
N ILE A 47 4.79 2.50 3.59
CA ILE A 47 4.23 2.94 2.31
C ILE A 47 2.80 2.44 2.23
N ALA A 48 1.87 3.33 1.95
CA ALA A 48 0.45 3.04 1.87
C ALA A 48 -0.16 3.62 0.60
N LEU A 49 -1.25 3.01 0.16
CA LEU A 49 -2.08 3.53 -0.91
C LEU A 49 -3.55 3.42 -0.49
N SER A 50 -4.23 4.55 -0.36
CA SER A 50 -5.63 4.61 0.08
C SER A 50 -5.88 4.06 1.48
N SER A 51 -5.04 4.42 2.44
CA SER A 51 -5.04 3.84 3.79
C SER A 51 -5.96 4.54 4.80
N LYS A 52 -6.53 5.69 4.48
CA LYS A 52 -7.29 6.51 5.43
C LYS A 52 -8.42 5.75 6.11
N ASP A 53 -9.24 5.06 5.35
CA ASP A 53 -10.39 4.32 5.88
C ASP A 53 -9.95 3.07 6.65
N ASP A 54 -8.90 2.42 6.21
CA ASP A 54 -8.31 1.26 6.89
C ASP A 54 -7.76 1.65 8.26
N PHE A 55 -7.02 2.74 8.36
CA PHE A 55 -6.53 3.24 9.65
C PHE A 55 -7.66 3.70 10.57
N ALA A 56 -8.70 4.34 10.04
CA ALA A 56 -9.87 4.69 10.83
C ALA A 56 -10.56 3.44 11.40
N ALA A 57 -10.67 2.37 10.62
CA ALA A 57 -11.23 1.09 11.07
C ALA A 57 -10.35 0.40 12.13
N LEU A 58 -9.02 0.44 11.96
CA LEU A 58 -8.07 -0.11 12.95
C LEU A 58 -8.13 0.65 14.28
N ASN A 59 -8.21 1.97 14.24
CA ASN A 59 -8.31 2.81 15.44
C ASN A 59 -9.57 2.54 16.28
N LYS A 60 -10.64 2.05 15.69
CA LYS A 60 -11.84 1.60 16.43
C LYS A 60 -11.57 0.36 17.29
N ARG A 61 -10.59 -0.45 16.91
CA ARG A 61 -10.21 -1.67 17.65
C ARG A 61 -9.18 -1.39 18.74
N ARG A 62 -8.24 -0.52 18.44
CA ARG A 62 -7.16 -0.09 19.32
C ARG A 62 -6.63 1.25 18.81
N VAL A 63 -6.43 2.21 19.69
CA VAL A 63 -5.78 3.48 19.31
C VAL A 63 -4.37 3.21 18.85
N ILE A 64 -4.07 3.60 17.61
CA ILE A 64 -2.77 3.40 16.97
C ILE A 64 -2.22 4.77 16.58
N ALA A 65 -1.03 5.10 17.06
CA ALA A 65 -0.26 6.19 16.51
C ALA A 65 0.30 5.78 15.14
N GLN A 66 0.17 6.66 14.15
CA GLN A 66 0.67 6.44 12.79
C GLN A 66 1.80 7.42 12.55
N LYS A 67 3.01 6.91 12.47
CA LYS A 67 4.21 7.73 12.26
C LYS A 67 4.98 7.23 11.05
N ASN A 68 5.57 8.16 10.32
CA ASN A 68 6.39 7.90 9.15
C ASN A 68 5.64 7.06 8.08
N VAL A 69 4.42 7.48 7.76
CA VAL A 69 3.58 6.88 6.71
C VAL A 69 3.64 7.73 5.46
N PHE A 70 4.02 7.14 4.35
CA PHE A 70 4.01 7.75 3.03
C PHE A 70 2.77 7.25 2.27
N GLU A 71 1.81 8.15 2.03
CA GLU A 71 0.58 7.83 1.29
C GLU A 71 0.74 8.21 -0.17
N ILE A 72 0.77 7.21 -1.05
CA ILE A 72 1.00 7.41 -2.48
C ILE A 72 -0.04 8.34 -3.12
N GLN A 73 -1.31 8.23 -2.72
CA GLN A 73 -2.37 9.07 -3.28
C GLN A 73 -2.17 10.57 -3.06
N GLN A 74 -1.45 10.97 -2.02
CA GLN A 74 -1.15 12.38 -1.75
C GLN A 74 -0.12 12.97 -2.70
N VAL A 75 0.73 12.15 -3.31
CA VAL A 75 1.85 12.62 -4.13
C VAL A 75 1.74 12.22 -5.60
N ILE A 76 0.89 11.26 -5.94
CA ILE A 76 0.84 10.67 -7.28
C ILE A 76 0.52 11.69 -8.38
N GLY A 77 -0.25 12.72 -8.07
CA GLY A 77 -0.54 13.82 -8.98
C GLY A 77 0.70 14.60 -9.43
N ASN A 78 1.73 14.67 -8.59
CA ASN A 78 3.01 15.32 -8.90
C ASN A 78 3.77 14.61 -10.03
N TYR A 79 3.42 13.36 -10.32
CA TYR A 79 4.00 12.54 -11.40
C TYR A 79 3.13 12.54 -12.67
N GLY A 80 2.13 13.42 -12.75
CA GLY A 80 1.22 13.52 -13.89
C GLY A 80 0.19 12.38 -13.97
N ILE A 81 -0.02 11.64 -12.88
CA ILE A 81 -0.98 10.54 -12.82
C ILE A 81 -2.22 11.01 -12.07
N GLU A 82 -3.37 11.03 -12.75
CA GLU A 82 -4.65 11.44 -12.17
C GLU A 82 -5.40 10.28 -11.49
N GLU A 83 -5.07 9.04 -11.81
CA GLU A 83 -5.69 7.85 -11.24
C GLU A 83 -5.26 7.63 -9.79
N LEU A 84 -6.20 7.11 -8.97
CA LEU A 84 -5.99 6.91 -7.54
C LEU A 84 -6.03 5.43 -7.11
N SER A 85 -6.52 4.52 -7.95
CA SER A 85 -6.57 3.10 -7.61
C SER A 85 -5.22 2.42 -7.83
N LEU A 86 -4.89 1.45 -6.95
CA LEU A 86 -3.68 0.65 -7.04
C LEU A 86 -3.50 0.03 -8.43
N GLN A 87 -4.54 -0.61 -8.94
CA GLN A 87 -4.48 -1.33 -10.21
C GLN A 87 -4.23 -0.40 -11.40
N LYS A 88 -4.85 0.76 -11.42
CA LYS A 88 -4.68 1.75 -12.48
C LYS A 88 -3.32 2.43 -12.43
N ILE A 89 -2.87 2.82 -11.25
CA ILE A 89 -1.52 3.39 -11.06
C ILE A 89 -0.46 2.37 -11.49
N TYR A 90 -0.60 1.12 -11.05
CA TYR A 90 0.33 0.05 -11.43
C TYR A 90 0.36 -0.18 -12.93
N ALA A 91 -0.81 -0.20 -13.58
CA ALA A 91 -0.89 -0.37 -15.04
C ALA A 91 -0.21 0.78 -15.81
N ILE A 92 -0.35 2.02 -15.33
CA ILE A 92 0.30 3.19 -15.93
C ILE A 92 1.84 3.09 -15.81
N LEU A 93 2.34 2.73 -14.62
CA LEU A 93 3.78 2.72 -14.35
C LEU A 93 4.50 1.51 -14.96
N PHE A 94 3.85 0.35 -15.02
CA PHE A 94 4.48 -0.92 -15.41
C PHE A 94 3.92 -1.56 -16.67
N GLY A 95 2.82 -1.03 -17.22
CA GLY A 95 2.16 -1.62 -18.41
C GLY A 95 1.55 -2.98 -18.18
N LYS A 96 1.25 -3.35 -16.93
CA LYS A 96 0.70 -4.66 -16.53
C LYS A 96 -0.55 -4.48 -15.68
N LYS A 97 -1.48 -5.42 -15.80
CA LYS A 97 -2.73 -5.41 -15.03
C LYS A 97 -2.64 -6.34 -13.82
N ILE A 98 -3.17 -5.85 -12.68
CA ILE A 98 -3.39 -6.66 -11.48
C ILE A 98 -4.86 -7.09 -11.44
N THR A 99 -5.12 -8.36 -11.17
CA THR A 99 -6.49 -8.89 -11.05
C THR A 99 -7.23 -8.32 -9.83
N LYS A 100 -8.54 -8.15 -9.95
CA LYS A 100 -9.46 -7.84 -8.84
C LYS A 100 -10.32 -9.05 -8.46
N SER A 101 -10.04 -10.23 -8.96
CA SER A 101 -10.90 -11.43 -8.89
C SER A 101 -11.27 -11.85 -7.46
N GLN A 102 -10.39 -11.61 -6.48
CA GLN A 102 -10.61 -11.98 -5.08
C GLN A 102 -11.09 -10.82 -4.18
N ARG A 103 -11.35 -9.64 -4.75
CA ARG A 103 -11.72 -8.45 -3.97
C ARG A 103 -12.92 -8.68 -3.05
N LEU A 104 -13.94 -9.40 -3.51
CA LEU A 104 -15.17 -9.65 -2.80
C LEU A 104 -15.23 -11.05 -2.15
N SER A 105 -14.12 -11.74 -2.04
CA SER A 105 -14.08 -13.05 -1.40
C SER A 105 -14.22 -12.97 0.11
N ASN A 106 -14.47 -14.11 0.77
CA ASN A 106 -14.64 -14.17 2.22
C ASN A 106 -13.28 -14.14 2.94
N TRP A 107 -12.85 -12.94 3.35
CA TRP A 107 -11.60 -12.73 4.08
C TRP A 107 -11.65 -13.18 5.54
N GLU A 108 -12.82 -13.50 6.07
CA GLU A 108 -13.04 -14.03 7.42
C GLU A 108 -13.15 -15.56 7.46
N ALA A 109 -12.99 -16.24 6.33
CA ALA A 109 -13.00 -17.70 6.25
C ALA A 109 -11.98 -18.32 7.21
N ASP A 110 -12.23 -19.55 7.66
CA ASP A 110 -11.31 -20.24 8.59
C ASP A 110 -9.90 -20.36 8.01
N GLN A 111 -9.81 -20.67 6.74
CA GLN A 111 -8.55 -20.70 5.99
C GLN A 111 -8.69 -19.86 4.72
N LEU A 112 -7.66 -19.09 4.40
CA LEU A 112 -7.55 -18.43 3.12
C LEU A 112 -6.92 -19.40 2.12
N ASP A 113 -7.54 -19.55 0.96
CA ASP A 113 -6.95 -20.34 -0.12
C ASP A 113 -5.74 -19.65 -0.77
N LEU A 114 -5.01 -20.34 -1.61
CA LEU A 114 -3.81 -19.79 -2.25
C LEU A 114 -4.13 -18.55 -3.11
N LYS A 115 -5.26 -18.55 -3.81
CA LYS A 115 -5.67 -17.41 -4.66
C LYS A 115 -5.91 -16.17 -3.82
N GLN A 116 -6.56 -16.28 -2.67
CA GLN A 116 -6.77 -15.19 -1.72
C GLN A 116 -5.44 -14.69 -1.17
N GLN A 117 -4.55 -15.60 -0.75
CA GLN A 117 -3.23 -15.24 -0.22
C GLN A 117 -2.40 -14.49 -1.26
N LEU A 118 -2.33 -14.97 -2.50
CA LEU A 118 -1.60 -14.33 -3.59
C LEU A 118 -2.19 -12.97 -3.97
N TYR A 119 -3.51 -12.85 -3.98
CA TYR A 119 -4.17 -11.57 -4.23
C TYR A 119 -3.81 -10.53 -3.18
N ALA A 120 -3.89 -10.86 -1.90
CA ALA A 120 -3.56 -9.98 -0.79
C ALA A 120 -2.06 -9.62 -0.78
N ALA A 121 -1.18 -10.58 -1.00
CA ALA A 121 0.26 -10.36 -1.09
C ALA A 121 0.62 -9.46 -2.27
N THR A 122 -0.05 -9.64 -3.41
CA THR A 122 0.15 -8.83 -4.62
C THR A 122 -0.17 -7.36 -4.37
N ASP A 123 -1.23 -7.05 -3.65
CA ASP A 123 -1.61 -5.66 -3.33
C ASP A 123 -0.53 -4.95 -2.50
N ALA A 124 0.01 -5.60 -1.47
CA ALA A 124 1.09 -5.04 -0.66
C ALA A 124 2.40 -4.92 -1.46
N TRP A 125 2.74 -5.95 -2.22
CA TRP A 125 3.91 -5.97 -3.09
C TRP A 125 3.83 -4.86 -4.16
N ALA A 126 2.70 -4.71 -4.83
CA ALA A 126 2.50 -3.70 -5.87
C ALA A 126 2.58 -2.28 -5.30
N THR A 127 2.05 -2.04 -4.09
CA THR A 127 2.17 -0.75 -3.40
C THR A 127 3.63 -0.36 -3.19
N LEU A 128 4.46 -1.29 -2.73
CA LEU A 128 5.90 -1.07 -2.55
C LEU A 128 6.59 -0.85 -3.90
N ARG A 129 6.26 -1.63 -4.94
CA ARG A 129 6.84 -1.47 -6.29
C ARG A 129 6.52 -0.11 -6.89
N ILE A 130 5.31 0.40 -6.70
CA ILE A 130 4.93 1.75 -7.13
C ILE A 130 5.84 2.78 -6.47
N TYR A 131 6.00 2.73 -5.15
CA TYR A 131 6.87 3.65 -4.42
C TYR A 131 8.31 3.64 -4.93
N LEU A 132 8.90 2.47 -5.10
CA LEU A 132 10.26 2.32 -5.61
C LEU A 132 10.39 2.89 -7.04
N ARG A 133 9.37 2.69 -7.87
CA ARG A 133 9.33 3.26 -9.23
C ARG A 133 9.26 4.79 -9.21
N LEU A 134 8.48 5.37 -8.30
CA LEU A 134 8.41 6.83 -8.14
C LEU A 134 9.78 7.40 -7.72
N LEU A 135 10.51 6.73 -6.85
CA LEU A 135 11.88 7.14 -6.50
C LEU A 135 12.83 7.09 -7.71
N GLU A 136 12.75 6.07 -8.54
CA GLU A 136 13.55 5.97 -9.78
C GLU A 136 13.23 7.11 -10.73
N ILE A 137 11.97 7.49 -10.89
CA ILE A 137 11.53 8.61 -11.73
C ILE A 137 12.11 9.93 -11.19
N GLU A 138 12.05 10.17 -9.89
CA GLU A 138 12.64 11.37 -9.28
C GLU A 138 14.15 11.46 -9.51
N GLU A 139 14.85 10.36 -9.33
CA GLU A 139 16.29 10.27 -9.59
C GLU A 139 16.63 10.60 -11.05
N GLN A 140 15.85 10.08 -11.99
CA GLN A 140 16.04 10.34 -13.42
C GLN A 140 15.80 11.82 -13.77
N LEU A 141 14.73 12.42 -13.22
CA LEU A 141 14.42 13.84 -13.43
C LEU A 141 15.54 14.74 -12.88
N LYS A 142 16.09 14.43 -11.72
CA LYS A 142 17.22 15.16 -11.14
C LYS A 142 18.46 15.10 -12.03
N ARG A 143 18.77 13.93 -12.60
CA ARG A 143 19.87 13.76 -13.53
C ARG A 143 19.67 14.56 -14.82
N ASP A 144 18.49 14.51 -15.41
CA ASP A 144 18.14 15.24 -16.62
C ASP A 144 18.21 16.75 -16.39
N TYR A 145 17.73 17.25 -15.26
CA TYR A 145 17.83 18.65 -14.88
C TYR A 145 19.28 19.12 -14.75
N HIS A 146 20.17 18.34 -14.13
CA HIS A 146 21.59 18.66 -14.04
C HIS A 146 22.29 18.67 -15.42
N LEU A 147 21.92 17.77 -16.31
CA LEU A 147 22.44 17.75 -17.67
C LEU A 147 22.03 19.00 -18.45
N ASP A 148 20.80 19.47 -18.32
CA ASP A 148 20.29 20.67 -18.98
C ASP A 148 20.99 21.95 -18.48
N ILE A 149 21.24 22.09 -17.18
CA ILE A 149 21.98 23.21 -16.62
C ILE A 149 23.40 23.26 -17.20
N ASN A 150 24.09 22.13 -17.23
CA ASN A 150 25.44 22.04 -17.75
C ASN A 150 25.54 22.30 -19.27
N SER A 151 24.46 22.08 -20.03
CA SER A 151 24.39 22.37 -21.47
C SER A 151 24.12 23.84 -21.79
N THR A 152 23.55 24.60 -20.84
CA THR A 152 23.30 26.05 -21.02
C THR A 152 24.46 26.94 -20.58
N GLU A 153 25.44 26.42 -19.86
CA GLU A 153 26.65 27.14 -19.43
C GLU A 153 27.82 27.01 -20.43
N LYS A 154 27.63 26.35 -21.56
CA LYS A 154 28.59 26.28 -22.66
C LYS A 154 28.16 27.19 -23.81
#